data_951d0e644971651ff2fad3c1fd0bafd5
#
_entry.id   951d0e644971651ff2fad3c1fd0bafd5
#
_cell.length_a   1.000
_cell.length_b   1.000
_cell.length_c   1.000
_cell.angle_alpha   90.00
_cell.angle_beta   90.00
_cell.angle_gamma   90.00
#
_symmetry.space_group_name_H-M   'P 1'
#
loop_
_entity.id
_entity.type
_entity.pdbx_description
1 polymer ?
#
loop_
_entity_poly.entity_id
_entity_poly.type
_entity_poly.pdbx_seq_one_letter_code
_entity_poly.pdbx_strand_id
1 'polypeptide(L)'
;MANSSIRQVIKVSTGGREIRLRLSNEFSEKPIEISSVWVADARDSSDVDRKTARSLYFGGKKAVIIEPGKTVTSDALAYGLKPLQLLAITISYGAVPAKATGHRGSRTTSYVVKGEGRPRRSFNGALRLERWLNIAAVEVRADGKKSIAILGNSITDGRGSDTDRQNRWPDRMAEALAGNALTSGIGVLNLGIGGNCVVAGGSAQRH
;
A
#
# COMPACT_ATOMS: atom_id res chain seq x y z
N MET A 1 5.13 -11.04 -14.12
CA MET A 1 5.40 -9.67 -13.57
C MET A 1 6.88 -9.29 -13.65
N ALA A 2 7.80 -10.18 -14.00
CA ALA A 2 9.20 -9.80 -14.23
C ALA A 2 9.30 -8.67 -15.27
N ASN A 3 10.25 -7.74 -15.07
CA ASN A 3 10.45 -6.57 -15.92
C ASN A 3 9.16 -5.75 -16.19
N SER A 4 8.37 -5.56 -15.13
CA SER A 4 7.12 -4.81 -15.18
C SER A 4 7.04 -3.83 -14.02
N SER A 5 6.17 -2.84 -14.15
CA SER A 5 5.86 -1.91 -13.07
C SER A 5 4.39 -2.03 -12.69
N ILE A 6 4.12 -2.03 -11.38
CA ILE A 6 2.78 -2.00 -10.82
C ILE A 6 2.56 -0.66 -10.12
N ARG A 7 1.42 -0.04 -10.38
CA ARG A 7 0.94 1.13 -9.63
C ARG A 7 -0.24 0.72 -8.77
N GLN A 8 -0.16 1.03 -7.50
CA GLN A 8 -1.11 0.66 -6.47
C GLN A 8 -1.55 1.92 -5.73
N VAL A 9 -2.83 2.05 -5.45
CA VAL A 9 -3.38 3.23 -4.76
C VAL A 9 -3.78 2.84 -3.35
N ILE A 10 -3.37 3.66 -2.39
CA ILE A 10 -3.68 3.48 -0.97
C ILE A 10 -4.28 4.77 -0.43
N LYS A 11 -5.39 4.69 0.32
CA LYS A 11 -5.90 5.80 1.11
C LYS A 11 -5.23 5.78 2.47
N VAL A 12 -4.54 6.85 2.83
CA VAL A 12 -3.96 6.99 4.16
C VAL A 12 -4.98 7.54 5.14
N SER A 13 -4.97 7.10 6.38
CA SER A 13 -5.90 7.56 7.41
C SER A 13 -5.41 8.83 8.11
N THR A 14 -4.10 9.07 8.14
CA THR A 14 -3.49 10.23 8.79
C THR A 14 -2.48 10.90 7.87
N GLY A 15 -2.23 12.18 8.09
CA GLY A 15 -1.20 12.94 7.38
C GLY A 15 0.03 13.19 8.23
N GLY A 16 1.10 13.63 7.59
CA GLY A 16 2.36 13.99 8.23
C GLY A 16 3.36 14.57 7.25
N ARG A 17 4.55 14.90 7.74
CA ARG A 17 5.60 15.59 6.95
C ARG A 17 6.61 14.65 6.29
N GLU A 18 6.64 13.40 6.72
CA GLU A 18 7.63 12.42 6.29
C GLU A 18 6.98 11.04 6.23
N ILE A 19 7.36 10.24 5.26
CA ILE A 19 6.87 8.88 5.08
C ILE A 19 8.01 7.89 4.94
N ARG A 20 7.75 6.63 5.30
CA ARG A 20 8.52 5.45 4.90
C ARG A 20 7.58 4.40 4.34
N LEU A 21 8.04 3.64 3.39
CA LEU A 21 7.32 2.51 2.82
C LEU A 21 7.95 1.21 3.30
N ARG A 22 7.15 0.34 3.92
CA ARG A 22 7.57 -1.02 4.24
C ARG A 22 7.05 -1.98 3.19
N LEU A 23 8.00 -2.71 2.59
CA LEU A 23 7.74 -3.75 1.60
C LEU A 23 7.98 -5.12 2.20
N SER A 24 7.26 -6.14 1.73
CA SER A 24 7.31 -7.50 2.24
C SER A 24 7.45 -8.53 1.13
N ASN A 25 8.27 -9.53 1.41
CA ASN A 25 8.39 -10.78 0.65
C ASN A 25 8.15 -12.00 1.57
N GLU A 26 7.32 -11.83 2.59
CA GLU A 26 7.16 -12.78 3.71
C GLU A 26 6.60 -14.13 3.26
N PHE A 27 5.70 -14.15 2.27
CA PHE A 27 5.02 -15.37 1.82
C PHE A 27 5.59 -15.94 0.52
N SER A 28 6.76 -15.51 0.10
CA SER A 28 7.44 -16.00 -1.08
C SER A 28 8.59 -16.94 -0.71
N GLU A 29 8.90 -17.86 -1.61
CA GLU A 29 10.01 -18.83 -1.46
C GLU A 29 11.29 -18.39 -2.20
N LYS A 30 11.21 -17.29 -2.95
CA LYS A 30 12.34 -16.76 -3.73
C LYS A 30 12.52 -15.27 -3.49
N PRO A 31 13.73 -14.74 -3.65
CA PRO A 31 13.95 -13.30 -3.60
C PRO A 31 13.11 -12.54 -4.61
N ILE A 32 12.78 -11.31 -4.29
CA ILE A 32 12.14 -10.36 -5.20
C ILE A 32 13.11 -9.20 -5.46
N GLU A 33 13.31 -8.88 -6.73
CA GLU A 33 14.15 -7.75 -7.16
C GLU A 33 13.27 -6.55 -7.47
N ILE A 34 13.53 -5.45 -6.80
CA ILE A 34 12.86 -4.16 -7.01
C ILE A 34 13.91 -3.19 -7.54
N SER A 35 13.72 -2.69 -8.74
CA SER A 35 14.64 -1.75 -9.40
C SER A 35 14.39 -0.30 -8.99
N SER A 36 13.14 0.05 -8.72
CA SER A 36 12.78 1.38 -8.20
C SER A 36 11.40 1.40 -7.58
N VAL A 37 11.19 2.35 -6.68
CA VAL A 37 9.87 2.66 -6.10
C VAL A 37 9.63 4.15 -6.16
N TRP A 38 8.43 4.54 -6.61
CA TRP A 38 7.98 5.92 -6.66
C TRP A 38 6.69 6.10 -5.89
N VAL A 39 6.54 7.23 -5.23
CA VAL A 39 5.28 7.69 -4.65
C VAL A 39 4.84 8.98 -5.30
N ALA A 40 3.53 9.18 -5.43
CA ALA A 40 2.94 10.41 -5.96
C ALA A 40 1.50 10.54 -5.44
N ASP A 41 0.95 11.74 -5.46
CA ASP A 41 -0.47 11.96 -5.21
C ASP A 41 -1.29 11.29 -6.30
N ALA A 42 -2.17 10.37 -5.91
CA ALA A 42 -3.11 9.75 -6.83
C ALA A 42 -4.20 10.75 -7.21
N ARG A 43 -4.64 10.69 -8.47
CA ARG A 43 -5.78 11.45 -8.98
C ARG A 43 -6.94 10.54 -9.26
N ASP A 44 -7.09 10.08 -10.49
CA ASP A 44 -8.14 9.17 -10.90
C ASP A 44 -7.54 7.91 -11.52
N SER A 45 -8.09 6.75 -11.20
CA SER A 45 -7.64 5.44 -11.72
C SER A 45 -6.12 5.24 -11.58
N SER A 46 -5.41 5.14 -12.69
CA SER A 46 -3.95 5.03 -12.70
C SER A 46 -3.22 6.39 -12.73
N ASP A 47 -3.95 7.51 -12.74
CA ASP A 47 -3.37 8.83 -12.91
C ASP A 47 -2.76 9.38 -11.63
N VAL A 48 -1.65 10.09 -11.79
CA VAL A 48 -0.93 10.73 -10.69
C VAL A 48 -0.57 12.17 -11.01
N ASP A 49 -0.39 12.97 -9.98
CA ASP A 49 0.25 14.27 -10.13
C ASP A 49 1.77 14.10 -10.22
N ARG A 50 2.31 14.27 -11.44
CA ARG A 50 3.76 14.14 -11.69
C ARG A 50 4.61 15.13 -10.90
N LYS A 51 4.06 16.28 -10.49
CA LYS A 51 4.80 17.29 -9.73
C LYS A 51 5.11 16.80 -8.31
N THR A 52 4.27 15.91 -7.77
CA THR A 52 4.43 15.33 -6.43
C THR A 52 5.26 14.04 -6.44
N ALA A 53 5.62 13.52 -7.63
CA ALA A 53 6.34 12.25 -7.75
C ALA A 53 7.73 12.33 -7.09
N ARG A 54 8.01 11.38 -6.20
CA ARG A 54 9.30 11.23 -5.50
C ARG A 54 9.76 9.78 -5.53
N SER A 55 11.07 9.59 -5.70
CA SER A 55 11.69 8.26 -5.60
C SER A 55 11.95 7.90 -4.14
N LEU A 56 11.66 6.66 -3.78
CA LEU A 56 12.10 6.08 -2.50
C LEU A 56 13.47 5.43 -2.66
N TYR A 57 14.21 5.42 -1.55
CA TYR A 57 15.53 4.81 -1.46
C TYR A 57 15.55 3.80 -0.31
N PHE A 58 16.47 2.85 -0.37
CA PHE A 58 16.66 1.77 0.60
C PHE A 58 18.16 1.70 0.95
N GLY A 59 18.53 2.30 2.09
CA GLY A 59 19.94 2.48 2.45
C GLY A 59 20.72 3.31 1.41
N GLY A 60 20.09 4.38 0.92
CA GLY A 60 20.66 5.26 -0.11
C GLY A 60 20.60 4.74 -1.55
N LYS A 61 20.08 3.52 -1.79
CA LYS A 61 19.98 2.91 -3.12
C LYS A 61 18.53 2.90 -3.63
N LYS A 62 18.33 3.07 -4.94
CA LYS A 62 16.98 2.98 -5.56
C LYS A 62 16.50 1.53 -5.66
N ALA A 63 17.41 0.61 -5.88
CA ALA A 63 17.11 -0.81 -6.01
C ALA A 63 17.29 -1.53 -4.67
N VAL A 64 16.48 -2.58 -4.47
CA VAL A 64 16.57 -3.44 -3.30
C VAL A 64 16.16 -4.88 -3.67
N ILE A 65 16.84 -5.85 -3.08
CA ILE A 65 16.45 -7.27 -3.13
C ILE A 65 15.85 -7.59 -1.75
N ILE A 66 14.69 -8.22 -1.75
CA ILE A 66 14.04 -8.68 -0.52
C ILE A 66 14.03 -10.20 -0.52
N GLU A 67 14.79 -10.77 0.40
CA GLU A 67 14.90 -12.22 0.57
C GLU A 67 13.56 -12.84 1.01
N PRO A 68 13.35 -14.14 0.79
CA PRO A 68 12.19 -14.87 1.28
C PRO A 68 11.97 -14.69 2.79
N GLY A 69 10.73 -14.49 3.21
CA GLY A 69 10.39 -14.31 4.62
C GLY A 69 10.83 -12.96 5.22
N LYS A 70 11.31 -12.01 4.41
CA LYS A 70 11.84 -10.74 4.89
C LYS A 70 11.00 -9.55 4.48
N THR A 71 11.19 -8.47 5.24
CA THR A 71 10.65 -7.14 4.95
C THR A 71 11.80 -6.14 4.84
N VAL A 72 11.55 -5.05 4.15
CA VAL A 72 12.46 -3.91 4.07
C VAL A 72 11.68 -2.61 4.20
N THR A 73 12.25 -1.63 4.89
CA THR A 73 11.67 -0.29 5.03
C THR A 73 12.52 0.70 4.27
N SER A 74 11.90 1.59 3.52
CA SER A 74 12.62 2.64 2.81
C SER A 74 13.26 3.64 3.76
N ASP A 75 14.23 4.38 3.26
CA ASP A 75 14.71 5.58 3.92
C ASP A 75 13.54 6.58 4.08
N ALA A 76 13.67 7.48 5.05
CA ALA A 76 12.69 8.51 5.28
C ALA A 76 12.63 9.48 4.09
N LEU A 77 11.41 9.77 3.64
CA LEU A 77 11.15 10.72 2.55
C LEU A 77 10.35 11.90 3.08
N ALA A 78 10.86 13.11 2.91
CA ALA A 78 10.07 14.33 3.12
C ALA A 78 8.92 14.37 2.10
N TYR A 79 7.70 14.15 2.58
CA TYR A 79 6.49 14.11 1.77
C TYR A 79 5.30 14.62 2.58
N GLY A 80 4.78 15.80 2.22
CA GLY A 80 3.66 16.43 2.92
C GLY A 80 2.35 15.71 2.63
N LEU A 81 2.07 14.68 3.40
CA LEU A 81 0.88 13.85 3.26
C LEU A 81 -0.30 14.44 4.05
N LYS A 82 -1.46 14.58 3.42
CA LYS A 82 -2.70 15.04 4.06
C LYS A 82 -3.49 13.85 4.61
N PRO A 83 -4.27 14.03 5.69
CA PRO A 83 -5.22 13.00 6.12
C PRO A 83 -6.16 12.62 4.99
N LEU A 84 -6.51 11.33 4.90
CA LEU A 84 -7.42 10.73 3.90
C LEU A 84 -6.96 10.86 2.44
N GLN A 85 -5.71 11.28 2.20
CA GLN A 85 -5.15 11.41 0.86
C GLN A 85 -4.99 10.05 0.19
N LEU A 86 -5.22 10.00 -1.12
CA LEU A 86 -4.86 8.87 -1.97
C LEU A 86 -3.40 8.99 -2.40
N LEU A 87 -2.61 8.00 -2.04
CA LEU A 87 -1.20 7.88 -2.40
C LEU A 87 -1.03 6.77 -3.43
N ALA A 88 -0.45 7.08 -4.57
CA ALA A 88 -0.07 6.11 -5.58
C ALA A 88 1.37 5.64 -5.34
N ILE A 89 1.56 4.33 -5.24
CA ILE A 89 2.87 3.68 -5.09
C ILE A 89 3.13 2.90 -6.37
N THR A 90 4.22 3.23 -7.07
CA THR A 90 4.65 2.55 -8.29
C THR A 90 5.92 1.77 -7.99
N ILE A 91 5.86 0.44 -8.09
CA ILE A 91 6.99 -0.48 -7.87
C ILE A 91 7.41 -1.05 -9.23
N SER A 92 8.67 -0.90 -9.58
CA SER A 92 9.27 -1.52 -10.77
C SER A 92 10.06 -2.74 -10.36
N TYR A 93 9.77 -3.87 -10.98
CA TYR A 93 10.37 -5.16 -10.66
C TYR A 93 11.40 -5.58 -11.71
N GLY A 94 12.49 -6.20 -11.25
CA GLY A 94 13.36 -7.08 -12.02
C GLY A 94 12.79 -8.50 -12.04
N ALA A 95 13.42 -9.41 -11.31
CA ALA A 95 12.91 -10.76 -11.10
C ALA A 95 11.79 -10.80 -10.06
N VAL A 96 10.75 -11.58 -10.33
CA VAL A 96 9.59 -11.76 -9.44
C VAL A 96 9.28 -13.24 -9.34
N PRO A 97 9.10 -13.80 -8.13
CA PRO A 97 8.68 -15.19 -7.95
C PRO A 97 7.26 -15.42 -8.49
N ALA A 98 6.96 -16.66 -8.84
CA ALA A 98 5.63 -17.06 -9.30
C ALA A 98 4.56 -16.81 -8.22
N LYS A 99 4.93 -17.00 -6.93
CA LYS A 99 4.10 -16.72 -5.76
C LYS A 99 4.65 -15.47 -5.07
N ALA A 100 3.99 -14.34 -5.27
CA ALA A 100 4.36 -13.07 -4.65
C ALA A 100 3.53 -12.83 -3.38
N THR A 101 4.16 -12.20 -2.38
CA THR A 101 3.44 -11.67 -1.21
C THR A 101 2.45 -10.60 -1.65
N GLY A 102 1.20 -10.70 -1.21
CA GLY A 102 0.18 -9.74 -1.61
C GLY A 102 -1.10 -9.85 -0.80
N HIS A 103 -1.98 -8.87 -0.98
CA HIS A 103 -3.27 -8.76 -0.32
C HIS A 103 -4.41 -8.85 -1.36
N ARG A 104 -5.13 -9.97 -1.36
CA ARG A 104 -6.23 -10.22 -2.32
C ARG A 104 -7.49 -9.41 -2.03
N GLY A 105 -7.72 -9.07 -0.77
CA GLY A 105 -8.88 -8.32 -0.30
C GLY A 105 -8.74 -6.80 -0.43
N SER A 106 -7.81 -6.30 -1.24
CA SER A 106 -7.48 -4.86 -1.28
C SER A 106 -8.65 -3.95 -1.66
N ARG A 107 -9.66 -4.47 -2.36
CA ARG A 107 -10.78 -3.66 -2.91
C ARG A 107 -10.30 -2.43 -3.67
N THR A 108 -9.12 -2.55 -4.30
CA THR A 108 -8.49 -1.46 -5.04
C THR A 108 -7.80 -2.04 -6.26
N THR A 109 -8.00 -1.37 -7.40
CA THR A 109 -7.37 -1.74 -8.65
C THR A 109 -5.90 -1.35 -8.65
N SER A 110 -5.05 -2.30 -8.99
CA SER A 110 -3.64 -2.10 -9.30
C SER A 110 -3.42 -2.18 -10.80
N TYR A 111 -2.53 -1.38 -11.31
CA TYR A 111 -2.28 -1.22 -12.74
C TYR A 111 -0.88 -1.70 -13.10
N VAL A 112 -0.76 -2.66 -14.02
CA VAL A 112 0.52 -3.28 -14.42
C VAL A 112 0.85 -2.92 -15.87
N VAL A 113 2.08 -2.45 -16.08
CA VAL A 113 2.65 -2.19 -17.43
C VAL A 113 4.00 -2.89 -17.56
N LYS A 114 4.38 -3.24 -18.78
CA LYS A 114 5.74 -3.76 -19.08
C LYS A 114 6.78 -2.63 -18.97
N GLY A 115 7.96 -2.99 -18.51
CA GLY A 115 9.12 -2.10 -18.39
C GLY A 115 9.13 -1.29 -17.09
N GLU A 116 10.13 -0.42 -16.97
CA GLU A 116 10.32 0.42 -15.79
C GLU A 116 9.26 1.53 -15.72
N GLY A 117 8.58 1.60 -14.59
CA GLY A 117 7.60 2.64 -14.28
C GLY A 117 8.28 3.94 -13.88
N ARG A 118 8.79 4.68 -14.83
CA ARG A 118 9.13 6.10 -14.60
C ARG A 118 7.87 6.83 -14.11
N PRO A 119 7.98 8.01 -13.49
CA PRO A 119 6.82 8.77 -13.03
C PRO A 119 5.98 9.27 -14.23
N ARG A 120 5.31 8.35 -14.90
CA ARG A 120 4.33 8.65 -15.95
C ARG A 120 3.05 9.13 -15.31
N ARG A 121 2.36 10.07 -15.93
CA ARG A 121 1.06 10.53 -15.45
C ARG A 121 0.07 9.38 -15.36
N SER A 122 -0.05 8.58 -16.41
CA SER A 122 -1.03 7.50 -16.53
C SER A 122 -0.37 6.20 -16.96
N PHE A 123 -0.98 5.06 -16.55
CA PHE A 123 -0.68 3.73 -17.05
C PHE A 123 -1.77 3.28 -18.03
N ASN A 124 -1.95 4.03 -19.12
CA ASN A 124 -2.90 3.70 -20.17
C ASN A 124 -2.65 2.30 -20.73
N GLY A 125 -3.71 1.51 -20.94
CA GLY A 125 -3.63 0.15 -21.45
C GLY A 125 -3.05 -0.87 -20.44
N ALA A 126 -2.93 -0.51 -19.16
CA ALA A 126 -2.42 -1.41 -18.14
C ALA A 126 -3.32 -2.64 -17.93
N LEU A 127 -2.71 -3.78 -17.64
CA LEU A 127 -3.41 -4.91 -17.05
C LEU A 127 -3.89 -4.50 -15.64
N ARG A 128 -5.15 -4.79 -15.32
CA ARG A 128 -5.76 -4.48 -14.04
C ARG A 128 -5.80 -5.71 -13.14
N LEU A 129 -5.45 -5.53 -11.86
CA LEU A 129 -5.49 -6.56 -10.83
C LEU A 129 -6.16 -5.99 -9.58
N GLU A 130 -7.16 -6.70 -9.02
CA GLU A 130 -7.76 -6.31 -7.73
C GLU A 130 -6.98 -6.92 -6.56
N ARG A 131 -5.77 -6.45 -6.34
CA ARG A 131 -4.92 -6.84 -5.20
C ARG A 131 -3.74 -5.90 -5.04
N TRP A 132 -3.27 -5.75 -3.82
CA TRP A 132 -1.97 -5.14 -3.56
C TRP A 132 -0.88 -6.19 -3.54
N LEU A 133 0.33 -5.82 -3.98
CA LEU A 133 1.50 -6.67 -3.99
C LEU A 133 2.65 -6.00 -3.25
N ASN A 134 3.29 -6.75 -2.37
CA ASN A 134 4.51 -6.41 -1.62
C ASN A 134 4.43 -5.18 -0.70
N ILE A 135 3.35 -4.43 -0.65
CA ILE A 135 3.18 -3.32 0.27
C ILE A 135 2.70 -3.86 1.61
N ALA A 136 3.48 -3.64 2.68
CA ALA A 136 3.11 -4.01 4.05
C ALA A 136 2.55 -2.83 4.83
N ALA A 137 3.17 -1.64 4.73
CA ALA A 137 2.70 -0.45 5.43
C ALA A 137 3.23 0.84 4.79
N VAL A 138 2.47 1.92 4.94
CA VAL A 138 2.96 3.29 4.81
C VAL A 138 3.08 3.85 6.21
N GLU A 139 4.30 4.12 6.66
CA GLU A 139 4.60 4.73 7.94
C GLU A 139 4.66 6.24 7.76
N VAL A 140 4.02 6.98 8.67
CA VAL A 140 3.92 8.44 8.60
C VAL A 140 4.47 9.05 9.87
N ARG A 141 5.41 9.97 9.75
CA ARG A 141 5.87 10.77 10.90
C ARG A 141 4.88 11.88 11.18
N ALA A 142 4.19 11.73 12.29
CA ALA A 142 3.14 12.64 12.71
C ALA A 142 3.26 12.86 14.23
N ASP A 143 3.95 13.93 14.62
CA ASP A 143 4.24 14.22 16.03
C ASP A 143 2.93 14.43 16.83
N GLY A 144 2.84 13.82 18.01
CA GLY A 144 1.70 13.94 18.92
C GLY A 144 0.42 13.22 18.48
N LYS A 145 0.43 12.50 17.35
CA LYS A 145 -0.74 11.74 16.85
C LYS A 145 -0.81 10.34 17.47
N LYS A 146 -2.02 9.81 17.48
CA LYS A 146 -2.34 8.45 17.98
C LYS A 146 -2.86 7.60 16.83
N SER A 147 -2.97 6.30 17.04
CA SER A 147 -3.59 5.38 16.08
C SER A 147 -4.42 4.32 16.78
N ILE A 148 -5.45 3.86 16.07
CA ILE A 148 -6.29 2.72 16.42
C ILE A 148 -5.96 1.60 15.45
N ALA A 149 -5.51 0.46 15.98
CA ALA A 149 -5.31 -0.77 15.21
C ALA A 149 -6.56 -1.63 15.31
N ILE A 150 -7.14 -2.00 14.18
CA ILE A 150 -8.38 -2.77 14.08
C ILE A 150 -8.04 -4.16 13.56
N LEU A 151 -8.07 -5.15 14.45
CA LEU A 151 -7.97 -6.56 14.10
C LEU A 151 -9.34 -7.07 13.65
N GLY A 152 -9.39 -7.95 12.67
CA GLY A 152 -10.64 -8.53 12.22
C GLY A 152 -10.48 -9.50 11.06
N ASN A 153 -11.62 -9.99 10.59
CA ASN A 153 -11.73 -10.91 9.47
C ASN A 153 -12.07 -10.18 8.15
N SER A 154 -12.69 -10.89 7.21
CA SER A 154 -13.07 -10.37 5.89
C SER A 154 -13.97 -9.13 5.94
N ILE A 155 -14.79 -8.96 6.96
CA ILE A 155 -15.68 -7.78 7.09
C ILE A 155 -14.82 -6.54 7.36
N THR A 156 -13.86 -6.65 8.27
CA THR A 156 -12.90 -5.57 8.56
C THR A 156 -11.97 -5.32 7.38
N ASP A 157 -11.52 -6.38 6.70
CA ASP A 157 -10.72 -6.31 5.48
C ASP A 157 -11.44 -5.55 4.35
N GLY A 158 -12.77 -5.63 4.27
CA GLY A 158 -13.56 -4.86 3.32
C GLY A 158 -14.55 -5.70 2.49
N ARG A 159 -14.87 -6.94 2.90
CA ARG A 159 -15.91 -7.71 2.22
C ARG A 159 -17.24 -6.96 2.21
N GLY A 160 -17.82 -6.82 1.00
CA GLY A 160 -19.07 -6.08 0.81
C GLY A 160 -18.88 -4.59 0.52
N SER A 161 -17.64 -4.07 0.54
CA SER A 161 -17.35 -2.72 0.07
C SER A 161 -17.07 -2.71 -1.45
N ASP A 162 -17.17 -1.53 -2.05
CA ASP A 162 -16.99 -1.34 -3.49
C ASP A 162 -15.52 -1.20 -3.87
N THR A 163 -15.14 -1.76 -5.03
CA THR A 163 -13.80 -1.60 -5.59
C THR A 163 -13.52 -0.13 -5.93
N ASP A 164 -12.33 0.35 -5.57
CA ASP A 164 -11.82 1.71 -5.77
C ASP A 164 -12.56 2.83 -5.03
N ARG A 165 -13.61 2.52 -4.26
CA ARG A 165 -14.36 3.53 -3.49
C ARG A 165 -13.76 3.86 -2.14
N GLN A 166 -12.77 3.07 -1.67
CA GLN A 166 -12.14 3.28 -0.35
C GLN A 166 -13.19 3.49 0.75
N ASN A 167 -14.23 2.64 0.75
CA ASN A 167 -15.43 2.77 1.60
C ASN A 167 -15.62 1.60 2.56
N ARG A 168 -14.53 0.90 2.93
CA ARG A 168 -14.54 -0.09 4.00
C ARG A 168 -14.96 0.59 5.30
N TRP A 169 -15.55 -0.14 6.22
CA TRP A 169 -15.96 0.49 7.49
C TRP A 169 -14.78 1.14 8.26
N PRO A 170 -13.51 0.61 8.25
CA PRO A 170 -12.39 1.33 8.84
C PRO A 170 -12.04 2.63 8.08
N ASP A 171 -12.26 2.70 6.75
CA ASP A 171 -12.10 3.93 5.98
C ASP A 171 -13.14 4.99 6.41
N ARG A 172 -14.41 4.57 6.63
CA ARG A 172 -15.47 5.46 7.14
C ARG A 172 -15.21 5.92 8.56
N MET A 173 -14.66 5.04 9.41
CA MET A 173 -14.20 5.43 10.74
C MET A 173 -13.09 6.48 10.66
N ALA A 174 -12.11 6.31 9.79
CA ALA A 174 -11.04 7.29 9.59
C ALA A 174 -11.58 8.65 9.11
N GLU A 175 -12.56 8.66 8.22
CA GLU A 175 -13.25 9.87 7.76
C GLU A 175 -13.98 10.59 8.91
N ALA A 176 -14.72 9.83 9.73
CA ALA A 176 -15.44 10.38 10.89
C ALA A 176 -14.46 10.98 11.93
N LEU A 177 -13.37 10.26 12.22
CA LEU A 177 -12.33 10.76 13.14
C LEU A 177 -11.65 12.03 12.61
N ALA A 178 -11.33 12.06 11.32
CA ALA A 178 -10.70 13.22 10.69
C ALA A 178 -11.62 14.46 10.63
N GLY A 179 -12.93 14.24 10.56
CA GLY A 179 -13.95 15.31 10.55
C GLY A 179 -14.23 15.95 11.91
N ASN A 180 -13.71 15.41 13.01
CA ASN A 180 -13.95 15.92 14.36
C ASN A 180 -12.63 16.48 14.94
N ALA A 181 -12.65 17.73 15.40
CA ALA A 181 -11.46 18.43 15.91
C ALA A 181 -10.75 17.69 17.06
N LEU A 182 -11.50 17.00 17.94
CA LEU A 182 -10.93 16.26 19.07
C LEU A 182 -10.24 14.95 18.66
N THR A 183 -10.59 14.37 17.52
CA THR A 183 -10.11 13.07 17.05
C THR A 183 -9.33 13.12 15.74
N SER A 184 -9.22 14.28 15.09
CA SER A 184 -8.56 14.47 13.78
C SER A 184 -7.07 14.08 13.75
N GLY A 185 -6.45 13.93 14.93
CA GLY A 185 -5.09 13.42 15.09
C GLY A 185 -4.99 11.89 15.18
N ILE A 186 -6.10 11.15 15.09
CA ILE A 186 -6.11 9.70 15.26
C ILE A 186 -6.09 9.00 13.90
N GLY A 187 -5.04 8.24 13.63
CA GLY A 187 -4.95 7.36 12.47
C GLY A 187 -5.68 6.03 12.70
N VAL A 188 -6.08 5.37 11.62
CA VAL A 188 -6.72 4.05 11.64
C VAL A 188 -5.87 3.07 10.84
N LEU A 189 -5.50 1.94 11.47
CA LEU A 189 -4.81 0.82 10.83
C LEU A 189 -5.81 -0.31 10.65
N ASN A 190 -6.17 -0.61 9.41
CA ASN A 190 -6.99 -1.77 9.09
C ASN A 190 -6.10 -3.01 9.01
N LEU A 191 -6.21 -3.91 9.99
CA LEU A 191 -5.49 -5.19 10.07
C LEU A 191 -6.47 -6.38 9.88
N GLY A 192 -7.56 -6.15 9.17
CA GLY A 192 -8.50 -7.20 8.76
C GLY A 192 -7.85 -8.12 7.73
N ILE A 193 -8.06 -9.42 7.88
CA ILE A 193 -7.61 -10.45 6.92
C ILE A 193 -8.74 -11.44 6.71
N GLY A 194 -9.07 -11.72 5.46
CA GLY A 194 -10.09 -12.72 5.11
C GLY A 194 -9.80 -14.09 5.75
N GLY A 195 -10.79 -14.65 6.44
CA GLY A 195 -10.65 -15.94 7.13
C GLY A 195 -10.06 -15.88 8.53
N ASN A 196 -9.64 -14.74 9.04
CA ASN A 196 -9.17 -14.61 10.43
C ASN A 196 -10.27 -14.95 11.44
N CYS A 197 -9.84 -15.59 12.53
CA CYS A 197 -10.65 -15.84 13.71
C CYS A 197 -9.81 -15.70 14.99
N VAL A 198 -10.47 -15.42 16.10
CA VAL A 198 -9.79 -15.20 17.41
C VAL A 198 -9.38 -16.52 18.06
N VAL A 199 -10.12 -17.60 17.79
CA VAL A 199 -9.85 -18.94 18.34
C VAL A 199 -9.51 -19.93 17.22
N ALA A 200 -8.81 -21.01 17.55
CA ALA A 200 -8.45 -22.05 16.58
C ALA A 200 -9.71 -22.66 15.95
N GLY A 201 -9.68 -22.96 14.65
CA GLY A 201 -10.77 -23.58 13.89
C GLY A 201 -11.27 -22.75 12.72
N GLY A 202 -10.80 -21.53 12.55
CA GLY A 202 -11.04 -20.76 11.32
C GLY A 202 -10.25 -21.33 10.16
N SER A 203 -10.81 -21.24 8.94
CA SER A 203 -10.07 -21.52 7.73
C SER A 203 -9.01 -20.43 7.53
N ALA A 204 -7.86 -20.57 8.20
CA ALA A 204 -6.69 -19.76 7.92
C ALA A 204 -6.25 -20.08 6.48
N GLN A 205 -6.81 -19.38 5.51
CA GLN A 205 -6.23 -19.36 4.18
C GLN A 205 -4.91 -18.61 4.32
N ARG A 206 -3.82 -19.36 4.37
CA ARG A 206 -2.48 -18.79 4.22
C ARG A 206 -2.44 -18.13 2.84
N HIS A 207 -2.41 -16.86 2.83
CA HIS A 207 -2.34 -16.02 1.64
C HIS A 207 -0.90 -15.73 1.28
#